data_2ddb227f6f9c67ed92ee85cfa6a81a2f
#
_entry.id   2ddb227f6f9c67ed92ee85cfa6a81a2f
#
_cell.length_a   1.000
_cell.length_b   1.000
_cell.length_c   1.000
_cell.angle_alpha   90.00
_cell.angle_beta   90.00
_cell.angle_gamma   90.00
#
_symmetry.space_group_name_H-M   'P 1'
#
loop_
_entity.id
_entity.type
_entity.pdbx_description
1 polymer ?
#
loop_
_entity_poly.entity_id
_entity_poly.type
_entity_poly.pdbx_seq_one_letter_code
_entity_poly.pdbx_strand_id
1 'polypeptide(L)'
;CETCEGLGVVPNNLLFFADTEITCPVCGGRRFGEKVLSVRWNGKNISDILSLSVEEAMEMFAAERRLAARLHTLCSAGLGYLELGQTLTTLSGGEGQRLKLAKELMEQAQNNVLYLMDEPTVGLHPLDVEHFLALLNGMVEGGATVIAVEHNQQVIAASDWVVELGPGGGVDGGRAVFSGTPQELAACTESATGRFLEGW
;
A
#
# COMPACT_ATOMS: atom_id res chain seq x y z
N CYS A 1 10.48 17.66 20.07
CA CYS A 1 10.69 19.12 19.84
C CYS A 1 9.35 19.82 20.08
N GLU A 2 9.34 20.77 21.02
CA GLU A 2 8.10 21.48 21.39
C GLU A 2 7.59 22.39 20.25
N THR A 3 8.48 22.92 19.41
CA THR A 3 8.13 23.83 18.32
C THR A 3 7.32 23.16 17.20
N CYS A 4 7.64 21.93 16.87
CA CYS A 4 6.96 21.17 15.80
C CYS A 4 6.15 19.99 16.34
N GLU A 5 6.00 19.87 17.65
CA GLU A 5 5.23 18.79 18.31
C GLU A 5 5.61 17.38 17.85
N GLY A 6 6.87 17.19 17.42
CA GLY A 6 7.37 15.92 16.92
C GLY A 6 7.16 15.68 15.42
N LEU A 7 6.59 16.64 14.68
CA LEU A 7 6.35 16.50 13.24
C LEU A 7 7.62 16.67 12.40
N GLY A 8 8.62 17.43 12.89
CA GLY A 8 9.84 17.74 12.15
C GLY A 8 9.67 18.88 11.16
N VAL A 9 8.44 19.30 10.90
CA VAL A 9 8.06 20.39 10.01
C VAL A 9 7.13 21.37 10.73
N VAL A 10 7.03 22.58 10.23
CA VAL A 10 6.10 23.60 10.70
C VAL A 10 5.38 24.22 9.52
N PRO A 11 4.13 24.67 9.68
CA PRO A 11 3.39 25.29 8.59
C PRO A 11 4.06 26.60 8.16
N ASN A 12 4.16 26.80 6.86
CA ASN A 12 4.67 28.03 6.27
C ASN A 12 3.50 28.97 5.96
N ASN A 13 3.35 30.02 6.77
CA ASN A 13 2.28 31.02 6.61
C ASN A 13 2.57 32.03 5.48
N LEU A 14 2.98 31.60 4.30
CA LEU A 14 3.09 32.47 3.15
C LEU A 14 1.69 32.75 2.59
N LEU A 15 1.31 34.03 2.54
CA LEU A 15 -0.02 34.56 2.22
C LEU A 15 -0.63 34.09 0.86
N PHE A 16 0.16 33.41 0.01
CA PHE A 16 -0.28 33.00 -1.34
C PHE A 16 -0.10 31.51 -1.65
N PHE A 17 0.46 30.72 -0.72
CA PHE A 17 0.61 29.27 -0.87
C PHE A 17 0.06 28.62 0.38
N ALA A 18 -1.22 28.24 0.33
CA ALA A 18 -1.84 27.46 1.39
C ALA A 18 -1.08 26.12 1.53
N ASP A 19 -0.79 25.75 2.79
CA ASP A 19 -0.34 24.41 3.20
C ASP A 19 1.06 23.95 2.76
N THR A 20 2.02 24.85 2.58
CA THR A 20 3.41 24.43 2.48
C THR A 20 4.04 24.23 3.88
N GLU A 21 4.65 23.07 4.08
CA GLU A 21 5.42 22.78 5.29
C GLU A 21 6.90 23.09 5.07
N ILE A 22 7.55 23.67 6.07
CA ILE A 22 9.01 23.87 6.06
C ILE A 22 9.65 23.06 7.19
N THR A 23 10.89 22.63 6.99
CA THR A 23 11.66 21.95 8.03
C THR A 23 11.71 22.80 9.30
N CYS A 24 11.40 22.20 10.44
CA CYS A 24 11.40 22.89 11.72
C CYS A 24 12.78 23.50 12.01
N PRO A 25 12.88 24.84 12.17
CA PRO A 25 14.18 25.50 12.35
C PRO A 25 14.85 25.17 13.69
N VAL A 26 14.09 24.67 14.68
CA VAL A 26 14.60 24.35 16.01
C VAL A 26 15.25 22.97 16.04
N CYS A 27 14.59 21.94 15.52
CA CYS A 27 15.12 20.58 15.52
C CYS A 27 15.78 20.16 14.19
N GLY A 28 15.69 20.99 13.15
CA GLY A 28 16.24 20.65 11.83
C GLY A 28 15.68 19.37 11.24
N GLY A 29 14.37 19.11 11.40
CA GLY A 29 13.71 17.91 10.95
C GLY A 29 13.83 16.69 11.89
N ARG A 30 14.68 16.74 12.90
CA ARG A 30 14.98 15.61 13.80
C ARG A 30 13.85 15.24 14.77
N ARG A 31 12.78 16.02 14.86
CA ARG A 31 11.53 15.78 15.61
C ARG A 31 11.66 15.79 17.13
N PHE A 32 12.82 15.47 17.69
CA PHE A 32 13.06 15.28 19.13
C PHE A 32 14.03 16.32 19.68
N GLY A 33 13.97 16.53 20.99
CA GLY A 33 14.93 17.37 21.70
C GLY A 33 16.25 16.64 21.98
N GLU A 34 17.32 17.39 22.28
CA GLU A 34 18.69 16.85 22.46
C GLU A 34 18.78 15.75 23.53
N LYS A 35 17.99 15.83 24.61
CA LYS A 35 17.96 14.80 25.66
C LYS A 35 17.50 13.45 25.14
N VAL A 36 16.52 13.43 24.21
CA VAL A 36 16.04 12.21 23.57
C VAL A 36 17.06 11.72 22.54
N LEU A 37 17.63 12.64 21.77
CA LEU A 37 18.62 12.32 20.73
C LEU A 37 19.96 11.83 21.31
N SER A 38 20.24 12.08 22.59
CA SER A 38 21.43 11.53 23.27
C SER A 38 21.32 10.03 23.56
N VAL A 39 20.09 9.47 23.61
CA VAL A 39 19.87 8.03 23.78
C VAL A 39 20.17 7.32 22.47
N ARG A 40 21.01 6.28 22.54
CA ARG A 40 21.43 5.51 21.37
C ARG A 40 21.17 4.01 21.55
N TRP A 41 20.77 3.37 20.47
CA TRP A 41 20.67 1.92 20.35
C TRP A 41 21.46 1.49 19.12
N ASN A 42 22.42 0.57 19.28
CA ASN A 42 23.36 0.21 18.22
C ASN A 42 24.00 1.41 17.51
N GLY A 43 24.39 2.42 18.26
CA GLY A 43 25.03 3.63 17.73
C GLY A 43 24.08 4.66 17.10
N LYS A 44 22.83 4.33 16.85
CA LYS A 44 21.81 5.22 16.26
C LYS A 44 20.86 5.79 17.31
N ASN A 45 20.46 7.04 17.17
CA ASN A 45 19.39 7.64 17.95
C ASN A 45 18.05 7.47 17.23
N ILE A 46 16.95 7.87 17.87
CA ILE A 46 15.61 7.70 17.28
C ILE A 46 15.41 8.43 15.95
N SER A 47 16.04 9.59 15.76
CA SER A 47 15.98 10.31 14.49
C SER A 47 16.72 9.55 13.39
N ASP A 48 17.89 9.01 13.70
CA ASP A 48 18.67 8.18 12.77
C ASP A 48 17.87 6.94 12.37
N ILE A 49 17.15 6.31 13.32
CA ILE A 49 16.30 5.14 13.05
C ILE A 49 15.10 5.50 12.17
N LEU A 50 14.46 6.64 12.43
CA LEU A 50 13.32 7.09 11.63
C LEU A 50 13.68 7.47 10.19
N SER A 51 14.95 7.79 9.93
CA SER A 51 15.47 8.06 8.58
C SER A 51 15.91 6.80 7.83
N LEU A 52 15.85 5.62 8.47
CA LEU A 52 16.09 4.37 7.75
C LEU A 52 14.91 4.05 6.84
N SER A 53 15.20 3.48 5.67
CA SER A 53 14.18 2.79 4.89
C SER A 53 13.65 1.57 5.63
N VAL A 54 12.49 1.09 5.24
CA VAL A 54 11.90 -0.15 5.82
C VAL A 54 12.86 -1.34 5.60
N GLU A 55 13.54 -1.41 4.45
CA GLU A 55 14.54 -2.45 4.15
C GLU A 55 15.74 -2.37 5.08
N GLU A 56 16.34 -1.19 5.24
CA GLU A 56 17.46 -0.99 6.16
C GLU A 56 17.08 -1.27 7.62
N ALA A 57 15.86 -0.89 8.00
CA ALA A 57 15.32 -1.19 9.31
C ALA A 57 15.09 -2.68 9.52
N MET A 58 14.65 -3.42 8.48
CA MET A 58 14.49 -4.88 8.54
C MET A 58 15.83 -5.58 8.83
N GLU A 59 16.91 -5.14 8.20
CA GLU A 59 18.26 -5.65 8.49
C GLU A 59 18.70 -5.33 9.93
N MET A 60 18.50 -4.07 10.34
CA MET A 60 18.89 -3.59 11.68
C MET A 60 18.14 -4.32 12.81
N PHE A 61 16.85 -4.60 12.61
CA PHE A 61 15.98 -5.24 13.59
C PHE A 61 15.74 -6.74 13.36
N ALA A 62 16.58 -7.39 12.58
CA ALA A 62 16.44 -8.82 12.23
C ALA A 62 16.31 -9.76 13.46
N ALA A 63 16.95 -9.41 14.60
CA ALA A 63 16.85 -10.16 15.85
C ALA A 63 15.49 -9.97 16.57
N GLU A 64 14.76 -8.91 16.28
CA GLU A 64 13.51 -8.53 16.92
C GLU A 64 12.32 -9.11 16.14
N ARG A 65 12.01 -10.38 16.35
CA ARG A 65 11.04 -11.16 15.54
C ARG A 65 9.74 -10.46 15.22
N ARG A 66 9.13 -9.76 16.19
CA ARG A 66 7.84 -9.07 15.97
C ARG A 66 7.97 -7.87 15.06
N LEU A 67 9.07 -7.13 15.18
CA LEU A 67 9.34 -5.95 14.36
C LEU A 67 9.77 -6.40 12.95
N ALA A 68 10.67 -7.37 12.86
CA ALA A 68 11.11 -7.94 11.59
C ALA A 68 9.93 -8.47 10.75
N ALA A 69 8.97 -9.17 11.37
CA ALA A 69 7.77 -9.65 10.66
C ALA A 69 6.93 -8.51 10.08
N ARG A 70 6.75 -7.41 10.82
CA ARG A 70 6.01 -6.23 10.34
C ARG A 70 6.75 -5.52 9.20
N LEU A 71 8.07 -5.35 9.33
CA LEU A 71 8.90 -4.74 8.29
C LEU A 71 8.90 -5.60 7.03
N HIS A 72 8.94 -6.92 7.18
CA HIS A 72 8.83 -7.86 6.06
C HIS A 72 7.49 -7.69 5.32
N THR A 73 6.38 -7.55 6.02
CA THR A 73 5.07 -7.28 5.39
C THR A 73 5.09 -5.99 4.58
N LEU A 74 5.72 -4.92 5.09
CA LEU A 74 5.88 -3.67 4.34
C LEU A 74 6.76 -3.84 3.10
N CYS A 75 7.86 -4.57 3.19
CA CYS A 75 8.70 -4.89 2.03
C CYS A 75 7.92 -5.69 0.98
N SER A 76 7.17 -6.71 1.40
CA SER A 76 6.31 -7.51 0.51
C SER A 76 5.22 -6.68 -0.17
N ALA A 77 4.80 -5.58 0.49
CA ALA A 77 3.88 -4.59 -0.09
C ALA A 77 4.55 -3.64 -1.11
N GLY A 78 5.84 -3.81 -1.41
CA GLY A 78 6.61 -2.90 -2.24
C GLY A 78 6.84 -1.52 -1.60
N LEU A 79 6.85 -1.46 -0.26
CA LEU A 79 7.06 -0.23 0.51
C LEU A 79 8.44 -0.20 1.20
N GLY A 80 9.34 -1.08 0.79
CA GLY A 80 10.68 -1.24 1.38
C GLY A 80 11.54 0.02 1.34
N TYR A 81 11.36 0.85 0.33
CA TYR A 81 12.11 2.10 0.13
C TYR A 81 11.62 3.28 0.99
N LEU A 82 10.42 3.19 1.59
CA LEU A 82 9.88 4.27 2.42
C LEU A 82 10.67 4.41 3.71
N GLU A 83 10.90 5.64 4.14
CA GLU A 83 11.49 5.90 5.46
C GLU A 83 10.50 5.58 6.58
N LEU A 84 10.98 4.98 7.69
CA LEU A 84 10.13 4.71 8.87
C LEU A 84 9.45 5.97 9.42
N GLY A 85 10.12 7.10 9.27
CA GLY A 85 9.63 8.40 9.71
C GLY A 85 8.80 9.14 8.65
N GLN A 86 8.53 8.58 7.49
CA GLN A 86 7.80 9.28 6.44
C GLN A 86 6.37 9.66 6.90
N THR A 87 5.95 10.88 6.58
CA THR A 87 4.60 11.36 6.93
C THR A 87 3.58 10.86 5.92
N LEU A 88 2.37 10.54 6.38
CA LEU A 88 1.32 10.04 5.49
C LEU A 88 0.93 11.01 4.38
N THR A 89 1.10 12.31 4.62
CA THR A 89 0.81 13.39 3.66
C THR A 89 1.75 13.40 2.46
N THR A 90 2.92 12.77 2.56
CA THR A 90 3.92 12.69 1.48
C THR A 90 3.80 11.41 0.64
N LEU A 91 2.91 10.49 1.02
CA LEU A 91 2.67 9.25 0.30
C LEU A 91 1.82 9.50 -0.95
N SER A 92 2.14 8.83 -2.04
CA SER A 92 1.25 8.72 -3.19
C SER A 92 -0.03 7.96 -2.81
N GLY A 93 -1.10 8.11 -3.62
CA GLY A 93 -2.35 7.39 -3.39
C GLY A 93 -2.14 5.86 -3.32
N GLY A 94 -1.34 5.31 -4.22
CA GLY A 94 -1.02 3.88 -4.24
C GLY A 94 -0.21 3.41 -3.03
N GLU A 95 0.79 4.20 -2.58
CA GLU A 95 1.55 3.90 -1.36
C GLU A 95 0.66 3.90 -0.12
N GLY A 96 -0.21 4.90 0.01
CA GLY A 96 -1.17 4.99 1.11
C GLY A 96 -2.13 3.80 1.15
N GLN A 97 -2.61 3.34 -0.01
CA GLN A 97 -3.48 2.18 -0.13
C GLN A 97 -2.75 0.88 0.25
N ARG A 98 -1.54 0.65 -0.28
CA ARG A 98 -0.72 -0.52 0.09
C ARG A 98 -0.36 -0.53 1.57
N LEU A 99 -0.03 0.63 2.14
CA LEU A 99 0.24 0.76 3.58
C LEU A 99 -0.98 0.38 4.43
N LYS A 100 -2.18 0.80 4.02
CA LYS A 100 -3.43 0.43 4.69
C LYS A 100 -3.66 -1.08 4.66
N LEU A 101 -3.49 -1.72 3.50
CA LEU A 101 -3.64 -3.17 3.36
C LEU A 101 -2.58 -3.94 4.14
N ALA A 102 -1.31 -3.50 4.11
CA ALA A 102 -0.24 -4.09 4.90
C ALA A 102 -0.55 -4.01 6.41
N LYS A 103 -1.13 -2.90 6.86
CA LYS A 103 -1.59 -2.75 8.25
C LYS A 103 -2.67 -3.76 8.60
N GLU A 104 -3.68 -3.95 7.74
CA GLU A 104 -4.73 -4.95 7.93
C GLU A 104 -4.15 -6.37 8.05
N LEU A 105 -3.17 -6.71 7.20
CA LEU A 105 -2.45 -8.00 7.28
C LEU A 105 -1.72 -8.19 8.61
N MET A 106 -1.13 -7.11 9.17
CA MET A 106 -0.39 -7.17 10.44
C MET A 106 -1.29 -7.31 11.67
N GLU A 107 -2.53 -6.82 11.60
CA GLU A 107 -3.40 -6.69 12.78
C GLU A 107 -4.30 -7.88 13.02
N GLN A 108 -4.53 -8.78 12.03
CA GLN A 108 -5.58 -9.78 12.16
C GLN A 108 -5.21 -11.20 11.76
N ALA A 109 -5.76 -12.16 12.53
CA ALA A 109 -6.13 -13.45 12.00
C ALA A 109 -7.38 -13.23 11.11
N GLN A 110 -7.21 -13.21 9.80
CA GLN A 110 -8.18 -12.72 8.81
C GLN A 110 -9.30 -13.73 8.47
N ASN A 111 -9.64 -14.59 9.42
CA ASN A 111 -10.69 -15.59 9.22
C ASN A 111 -12.05 -14.91 9.03
N ASN A 112 -12.69 -15.17 7.89
CA ASN A 112 -14.05 -14.72 7.55
C ASN A 112 -14.24 -13.20 7.38
N VAL A 113 -13.23 -12.47 6.91
CA VAL A 113 -13.36 -11.07 6.52
C VAL A 113 -13.63 -10.98 5.02
N LEU A 114 -14.57 -10.13 4.61
CA LEU A 114 -14.83 -9.78 3.22
C LEU A 114 -14.29 -8.37 2.93
N TYR A 115 -13.37 -8.27 1.99
CA TYR A 115 -12.87 -7.01 1.47
C TYR A 115 -13.56 -6.66 0.15
N LEU A 116 -14.14 -5.48 0.09
CA LEU A 116 -14.72 -4.91 -1.13
C LEU A 116 -13.82 -3.74 -1.57
N MET A 117 -13.29 -3.81 -2.77
CA MET A 117 -12.37 -2.82 -3.30
C MET A 117 -12.88 -2.29 -4.64
N ASP A 118 -12.78 -0.99 -4.83
CA ASP A 118 -13.16 -0.32 -6.06
C ASP A 118 -11.91 0.27 -6.72
N GLU A 119 -11.57 -0.23 -7.90
CA GLU A 119 -10.40 0.14 -8.71
C GLU A 119 -9.08 0.26 -7.90
N PRO A 120 -8.71 -0.75 -7.10
CA PRO A 120 -7.58 -0.62 -6.16
C PRO A 120 -6.22 -0.45 -6.84
N THR A 121 -6.10 -0.69 -8.15
CA THR A 121 -4.84 -0.53 -8.89
C THR A 121 -4.73 0.76 -9.68
N VAL A 122 -5.71 1.66 -9.58
CA VAL A 122 -5.64 2.97 -10.26
C VAL A 122 -4.39 3.73 -9.84
N GLY A 123 -3.61 4.15 -10.83
CA GLY A 123 -2.37 4.91 -10.63
C GLY A 123 -1.17 4.09 -10.16
N LEU A 124 -1.28 2.77 -10.08
CA LEU A 124 -0.14 1.90 -9.81
C LEU A 124 0.69 1.65 -11.08
N HIS A 125 2.02 1.63 -10.90
CA HIS A 125 2.93 1.11 -11.94
C HIS A 125 2.78 -0.42 -12.04
N PRO A 126 2.98 -1.06 -13.20
CA PRO A 126 2.86 -2.52 -13.35
C PRO A 126 3.62 -3.35 -12.30
N LEU A 127 4.83 -2.95 -11.92
CA LEU A 127 5.59 -3.60 -10.84
C LEU A 127 4.91 -3.48 -9.46
N ASP A 128 4.23 -2.37 -9.21
CA ASP A 128 3.48 -2.17 -7.97
C ASP A 128 2.22 -3.03 -7.91
N VAL A 129 1.65 -3.40 -9.07
CA VAL A 129 0.53 -4.33 -9.17
C VAL A 129 0.95 -5.73 -8.70
N GLU A 130 2.15 -6.19 -9.00
CA GLU A 130 2.68 -7.47 -8.51
C GLU A 130 2.77 -7.49 -6.99
N HIS A 131 3.29 -6.43 -6.37
CA HIS A 131 3.34 -6.30 -4.92
C HIS A 131 1.94 -6.24 -4.30
N PHE A 132 1.02 -5.55 -4.96
CA PHE A 132 -0.38 -5.49 -4.54
C PHE A 132 -1.04 -6.88 -4.59
N LEU A 133 -0.82 -7.65 -5.65
CA LEU A 133 -1.31 -9.03 -5.78
C LEU A 133 -0.73 -9.94 -4.69
N ALA A 134 0.56 -9.79 -4.35
CA ALA A 134 1.16 -10.55 -3.26
C ALA A 134 0.48 -10.26 -1.91
N LEU A 135 0.10 -8.99 -1.65
CA LEU A 135 -0.69 -8.64 -0.47
C LEU A 135 -2.07 -9.29 -0.48
N LEU A 136 -2.81 -9.22 -1.60
CA LEU A 136 -4.14 -9.82 -1.71
C LEU A 136 -4.07 -11.34 -1.50
N ASN A 137 -3.09 -12.01 -2.09
CA ASN A 137 -2.87 -13.44 -1.88
C ASN A 137 -2.61 -13.76 -0.40
N GLY A 138 -1.79 -12.98 0.29
CA GLY A 138 -1.57 -13.15 1.73
C GLY A 138 -2.85 -12.98 2.56
N MET A 139 -3.76 -12.08 2.14
CA MET A 139 -5.07 -11.91 2.79
C MET A 139 -5.98 -13.12 2.56
N VAL A 140 -6.03 -13.64 1.33
CA VAL A 140 -6.83 -14.81 0.98
C VAL A 140 -6.30 -16.07 1.66
N GLU A 141 -4.99 -16.29 1.68
CA GLU A 141 -4.34 -17.39 2.42
C GLU A 141 -4.63 -17.30 3.93
N GLY A 142 -4.77 -16.09 4.47
CA GLY A 142 -5.22 -15.83 5.85
C GLY A 142 -6.71 -16.09 6.09
N GLY A 143 -7.48 -16.53 5.08
CA GLY A 143 -8.90 -16.86 5.18
C GLY A 143 -9.86 -15.70 4.87
N ALA A 144 -9.37 -14.60 4.28
CA ALA A 144 -10.21 -13.52 3.80
C ALA A 144 -10.82 -13.85 2.42
N THR A 145 -11.91 -13.18 2.09
CA THR A 145 -12.45 -13.12 0.73
C THR A 145 -12.27 -11.70 0.19
N VAL A 146 -11.77 -11.59 -1.03
CA VAL A 146 -11.58 -10.30 -1.70
C VAL A 146 -12.47 -10.21 -2.93
N ILE A 147 -13.24 -9.14 -3.04
CA ILE A 147 -14.00 -8.78 -4.25
C ILE A 147 -13.48 -7.42 -4.69
N ALA A 148 -12.91 -7.35 -5.89
CA ALA A 148 -12.40 -6.12 -6.47
C ALA A 148 -13.16 -5.79 -7.76
N VAL A 149 -13.60 -4.54 -7.89
CA VAL A 149 -13.99 -3.99 -9.19
C VAL A 149 -12.71 -3.52 -9.86
N GLU A 150 -12.37 -4.11 -11.00
CA GLU A 150 -11.08 -3.89 -11.65
C GLU A 150 -11.15 -3.99 -13.17
N HIS A 151 -10.20 -3.32 -13.82
CA HIS A 151 -9.96 -3.41 -15.25
C HIS A 151 -8.49 -3.69 -15.58
N ASN A 152 -7.65 -3.84 -14.56
CA ASN A 152 -6.25 -4.22 -14.73
C ASN A 152 -6.12 -5.71 -15.09
N GLN A 153 -5.49 -5.98 -16.22
CA GLN A 153 -5.35 -7.33 -16.77
C GLN A 153 -4.58 -8.29 -15.85
N GLN A 154 -3.54 -7.79 -15.15
CA GLN A 154 -2.75 -8.59 -14.20
C GLN A 154 -3.63 -9.07 -13.04
N VAL A 155 -4.49 -8.18 -12.52
CA VAL A 155 -5.39 -8.52 -11.40
C VAL A 155 -6.47 -9.49 -11.86
N ILE A 156 -7.07 -9.25 -13.03
CA ILE A 156 -8.09 -10.13 -13.60
C ILE A 156 -7.50 -11.53 -13.87
N ALA A 157 -6.31 -11.60 -14.47
CA ALA A 157 -5.65 -12.88 -14.76
C ALA A 157 -5.25 -13.66 -13.48
N ALA A 158 -4.94 -12.95 -12.40
CA ALA A 158 -4.55 -13.53 -11.11
C ALA A 158 -5.72 -13.89 -10.20
N SER A 159 -6.97 -13.55 -10.56
CA SER A 159 -8.14 -13.82 -9.75
C SER A 159 -8.58 -15.30 -9.86
N ASP A 160 -9.30 -15.79 -8.85
CA ASP A 160 -9.89 -17.14 -8.87
C ASP A 160 -11.17 -17.18 -9.72
N TRP A 161 -11.90 -16.05 -9.75
CA TRP A 161 -13.21 -15.95 -10.41
C TRP A 161 -13.44 -14.54 -10.92
N VAL A 162 -14.04 -14.43 -12.11
CA VAL A 162 -14.39 -13.17 -12.76
C VAL A 162 -15.88 -13.13 -13.07
N VAL A 163 -16.49 -11.98 -12.79
CA VAL A 163 -17.83 -11.64 -13.26
C VAL A 163 -17.70 -10.39 -14.12
N GLU A 164 -17.94 -10.51 -15.43
CA GLU A 164 -17.91 -9.38 -16.35
C GLU A 164 -19.32 -8.82 -16.53
N LEU A 165 -19.42 -7.49 -16.36
CA LEU A 165 -20.66 -6.75 -16.57
C LEU A 165 -20.59 -5.97 -17.90
N GLY A 166 -21.63 -6.02 -18.70
CA GLY A 166 -21.70 -5.33 -20.00
C GLY A 166 -22.99 -5.62 -20.74
N PRO A 167 -23.02 -5.38 -22.10
CA PRO A 167 -22.26 -4.31 -22.73
C PRO A 167 -22.80 -2.95 -22.35
N GLY A 168 -21.93 -1.92 -22.34
CA GLY A 168 -22.31 -0.54 -22.02
C GLY A 168 -22.61 -0.30 -20.54
N GLY A 169 -23.06 0.92 -20.24
CA GLY A 169 -23.40 1.38 -18.90
C GLY A 169 -24.78 2.06 -18.84
N GLY A 170 -25.25 2.39 -17.65
CA GLY A 170 -26.53 3.07 -17.43
C GLY A 170 -27.75 2.13 -17.51
N VAL A 171 -28.89 2.66 -17.97
CA VAL A 171 -30.19 1.98 -17.93
C VAL A 171 -30.20 0.70 -18.81
N ASP A 172 -29.44 0.67 -19.89
CA ASP A 172 -29.37 -0.44 -20.85
C ASP A 172 -28.16 -1.36 -20.65
N GLY A 173 -27.33 -1.08 -19.66
CA GLY A 173 -26.11 -1.84 -19.33
C GLY A 173 -26.21 -2.65 -18.04
N GLY A 174 -25.05 -3.15 -17.56
CA GLY A 174 -24.93 -3.77 -16.25
C GLY A 174 -25.50 -5.19 -16.17
N ARG A 175 -25.58 -5.91 -17.29
CA ARG A 175 -25.91 -7.35 -17.29
C ARG A 175 -24.64 -8.16 -17.09
N ALA A 176 -24.72 -9.27 -16.34
CA ALA A 176 -23.63 -10.24 -16.30
C ALA A 176 -23.53 -10.93 -17.68
N VAL A 177 -22.44 -10.63 -18.40
CA VAL A 177 -22.16 -11.21 -19.73
C VAL A 177 -21.27 -12.45 -19.63
N PHE A 178 -20.49 -12.54 -18.54
CA PHE A 178 -19.65 -13.69 -18.26
C PHE A 178 -19.53 -13.92 -16.74
N SER A 179 -19.38 -15.19 -16.34
CA SER A 179 -19.05 -15.58 -14.97
C SER A 179 -18.30 -16.92 -15.02
N GLY A 180 -17.03 -16.91 -14.57
CA GLY A 180 -16.14 -18.07 -14.64
C GLY A 180 -14.71 -17.75 -14.26
N THR A 181 -13.80 -18.65 -14.53
CA THR A 181 -12.36 -18.46 -14.32
C THR A 181 -11.75 -17.50 -15.35
N PRO A 182 -10.59 -16.87 -15.05
CA PRO A 182 -9.87 -16.04 -16.03
C PRO A 182 -9.53 -16.80 -17.33
N GLN A 183 -9.23 -18.09 -17.24
CA GLN A 183 -8.93 -18.94 -18.41
C GLN A 183 -10.16 -19.13 -19.31
N GLU A 184 -11.32 -19.33 -18.71
CA GLU A 184 -12.60 -19.42 -19.44
C GLU A 184 -12.97 -18.05 -20.04
N LEU A 185 -12.69 -16.95 -19.34
CA LEU A 185 -12.89 -15.60 -19.84
C LEU A 185 -12.04 -15.33 -21.09
N ALA A 186 -10.75 -15.71 -21.07
CA ALA A 186 -9.85 -15.57 -22.22
C ALA A 186 -10.35 -16.34 -23.45
N ALA A 187 -11.03 -17.47 -23.26
CA ALA A 187 -11.63 -18.27 -24.34
C ALA A 187 -13.00 -17.75 -24.79
N CYS A 188 -13.60 -16.80 -24.07
CA CYS A 188 -14.93 -16.28 -24.36
C CYS A 188 -14.90 -15.23 -25.48
N THR A 189 -15.40 -15.57 -26.67
CA THR A 189 -15.42 -14.68 -27.85
C THR A 189 -16.34 -13.46 -27.69
N GLU A 190 -17.32 -13.55 -26.79
CA GLU A 190 -18.28 -12.48 -26.51
C GLU A 190 -17.73 -11.48 -25.48
N SER A 191 -16.71 -11.86 -24.73
CA SER A 191 -16.08 -11.01 -23.71
C SER A 191 -15.25 -9.91 -24.36
N ALA A 192 -15.49 -8.68 -23.93
CA ALA A 192 -14.64 -7.55 -24.29
C ALA A 192 -13.27 -7.63 -23.57
N THR A 193 -13.26 -8.12 -22.32
CA THR A 193 -12.08 -8.24 -21.47
C THR A 193 -11.22 -9.44 -21.87
N GLY A 194 -11.86 -10.58 -22.21
CA GLY A 194 -11.18 -11.84 -22.54
C GLY A 194 -10.14 -11.70 -23.67
N ARG A 195 -10.40 -10.86 -24.66
CA ARG A 195 -9.48 -10.58 -25.78
C ARG A 195 -8.12 -10.03 -25.35
N PHE A 196 -8.06 -9.38 -24.20
CA PHE A 196 -6.83 -8.79 -23.66
C PHE A 196 -6.09 -9.74 -22.72
N LEU A 197 -6.68 -10.88 -22.37
CA LEU A 197 -6.06 -11.90 -21.53
C LEU A 197 -5.36 -12.99 -22.34
N GLU A 198 -5.45 -12.96 -23.68
CA GLU A 198 -4.73 -13.89 -24.56
C GLU A 198 -3.21 -13.69 -24.38
N GLY A 199 -2.54 -14.66 -23.75
CA GLY A 199 -1.10 -14.64 -23.50
C GLY A 199 -0.66 -14.44 -22.06
N TRP A 200 -1.60 -14.39 -21.12
CA TRP A 200 -1.34 -14.38 -19.67
C TRP A 200 -1.36 -15.79 -19.06
#